data_08e30bc8d9b1608913890ee7e1634857
#
_entry.id   08e30bc8d9b1608913890ee7e1634857
#
_cell.length_a   1.000
_cell.length_b   1.000
_cell.length_c   1.000
_cell.angle_alpha   90.00
_cell.angle_beta   90.00
_cell.angle_gamma   90.00
#
_symmetry.space_group_name_H-M   'P 1'
#
loop_
_entity.id
_entity.type
_entity.pdbx_description
1 polymer ?
#
loop_
_entity_poly.entity_id
_entity_poly.type
_entity_poly.pdbx_seq_one_letter_code
_entity_poly.pdbx_strand_id
1 'polypeptide(L)'
;MTTLALCATGDVPEGEARRFETPQGDFAVYNLGGVFFVTQNLCTHGPGNLGEGFVEGDEIECDFHQGRFDIRTGRPTAAPCTEPLTVWDVTLRDGQVCIDPATGRKAE
;
A
#
# COMPACT_ATOMS: atom_id res chain seq x y z
N MET A 1 1.00 19.45 -11.39
CA MET A 1 0.74 18.07 -11.03
C MET A 1 2.05 17.38 -10.70
N THR A 2 2.18 16.83 -9.51
CA THR A 2 3.44 16.22 -9.05
C THR A 2 3.33 14.71 -9.10
N THR A 3 4.24 14.08 -9.84
CA THR A 3 4.30 12.62 -9.90
C THR A 3 5.52 12.15 -9.12
N LEU A 4 5.30 11.22 -8.21
CA LEU A 4 6.36 10.64 -7.39
C LEU A 4 6.57 9.19 -7.82
N ALA A 5 7.76 8.88 -8.28
CA ALA A 5 8.14 7.50 -8.58
C ALA A 5 8.57 6.82 -7.28
N LEU A 6 7.91 5.72 -6.95
CA LEU A 6 8.20 4.98 -5.72
C LEU A 6 9.26 3.90 -5.93
N CYS A 7 9.15 3.16 -7.02
CA CYS A 7 10.03 2.03 -7.30
C CYS A 7 9.85 1.56 -8.74
N ALA A 8 10.73 0.67 -9.16
CA ALA A 8 10.55 -0.05 -10.43
C ALA A 8 9.51 -1.16 -10.25
N THR A 9 8.83 -1.53 -11.33
CA THR A 9 7.84 -2.62 -11.27
C THR A 9 8.46 -3.94 -10.83
N GLY A 10 9.72 -4.18 -11.19
CA GLY A 10 10.43 -5.40 -10.79
C GLY A 10 10.85 -5.43 -9.33
N ASP A 11 10.71 -4.33 -8.60
CA ASP A 11 11.11 -4.29 -7.19
C ASP A 11 10.09 -4.93 -6.26
N VAL A 12 8.87 -5.18 -6.76
CA VAL A 12 7.81 -5.82 -5.98
C VAL A 12 7.34 -7.07 -6.71
N PRO A 13 7.76 -8.26 -6.26
CA PRO A 13 7.33 -9.51 -6.88
C PRO A 13 5.81 -9.72 -6.76
N GLU A 14 5.24 -10.52 -7.67
CA GLU A 14 3.84 -10.87 -7.61
C GLU A 14 3.48 -11.50 -6.27
N GLY A 15 2.34 -11.07 -5.71
CA GLY A 15 1.85 -11.59 -4.45
C GLY A 15 2.55 -11.03 -3.23
N GLU A 16 3.33 -9.98 -3.38
CA GLU A 16 4.09 -9.40 -2.27
C GLU A 16 3.86 -7.91 -2.11
N ALA A 17 4.24 -7.42 -0.93
CA ALA A 17 4.24 -6.01 -0.60
C ALA A 17 5.67 -5.59 -0.27
N ARG A 18 5.99 -4.32 -0.51
CA ARG A 18 7.29 -3.73 -0.14
C ARG A 18 7.09 -2.32 0.34
N ARG A 19 7.90 -1.93 1.31
CA ARG A 19 7.89 -0.58 1.86
C ARG A 19 8.91 0.28 1.12
N PHE A 20 8.51 1.51 0.80
CA PHE A 20 9.43 2.48 0.19
C PHE A 20 9.34 3.79 0.95
N GLU A 21 10.49 4.28 1.39
CA GLU A 21 10.61 5.56 2.08
C GLU A 21 10.89 6.65 1.07
N THR A 22 10.19 7.77 1.20
CA THR A 22 10.38 8.93 0.33
C THR A 22 10.35 10.20 1.18
N PRO A 23 10.81 11.35 0.63
CA PRO A 23 10.65 12.63 1.32
C PRO A 23 9.19 13.01 1.54
N GLN A 24 8.26 12.41 0.82
CA GLN A 24 6.82 12.65 0.95
C GLN A 24 6.15 11.69 1.94
N GLY A 25 6.90 10.77 2.53
CA GLY A 25 6.39 9.78 3.46
C GLY A 25 6.74 8.36 3.04
N ASP A 26 6.26 7.40 3.83
CA ASP A 26 6.49 5.99 3.57
C ASP A 26 5.25 5.39 2.92
N PHE A 27 5.47 4.61 1.87
CA PHE A 27 4.40 3.98 1.12
C PHE A 27 4.59 2.47 1.07
N ALA A 28 3.48 1.75 1.07
CA ALA A 28 3.48 0.31 0.80
C ALA A 28 3.01 0.10 -0.65
N VAL A 29 3.79 -0.64 -1.41
CA VAL A 29 3.48 -0.97 -2.80
C VAL A 29 3.20 -2.46 -2.88
N TYR A 30 2.10 -2.81 -3.54
CA TYR A 30 1.63 -4.19 -3.67
C TYR A 30 1.57 -4.59 -5.13
N ASN A 31 1.90 -5.84 -5.41
CA ASN A 31 1.76 -6.41 -6.75
C ASN A 31 0.80 -7.59 -6.67
N LEU A 32 -0.41 -7.40 -7.17
CA LEU A 32 -1.45 -8.43 -7.17
C LEU A 32 -1.65 -8.94 -8.60
N GLY A 33 -0.90 -9.98 -8.95
CA GLY A 33 -1.00 -10.57 -10.28
C GLY A 33 -0.58 -9.66 -11.42
N GLY A 34 0.37 -8.76 -11.16
CA GLY A 34 0.85 -7.81 -12.14
C GLY A 34 0.16 -6.46 -12.10
N VAL A 35 -0.84 -6.30 -11.23
CA VAL A 35 -1.51 -5.02 -11.00
C VAL A 35 -0.99 -4.41 -9.71
N PHE A 36 -0.55 -3.15 -9.77
CA PHE A 36 0.08 -2.49 -8.64
C PHE A 36 -0.89 -1.59 -7.89
N PHE A 37 -0.76 -1.61 -6.56
CA PHE A 37 -1.56 -0.77 -5.65
C PHE A 37 -0.62 -0.10 -4.66
N VAL A 38 -1.02 1.07 -4.16
CA VAL A 38 -0.23 1.81 -3.18
C VAL A 38 -1.13 2.28 -2.04
N THR A 39 -0.69 2.03 -0.81
CA THR A 39 -1.34 2.53 0.39
C THR A 39 -0.29 3.20 1.29
N GLN A 40 -0.78 3.86 2.35
CA GLN A 40 0.12 4.27 3.41
C GLN A 40 0.82 3.02 3.97
N ASN A 41 2.06 3.19 4.41
CA ASN A 41 2.79 2.06 4.99
C ASN A 41 2.44 1.83 6.46
N LEU A 42 2.24 2.90 7.22
CA LEU A 42 1.96 2.78 8.64
C LEU A 42 0.52 2.32 8.87
N CYS A 43 0.38 1.25 9.65
CA CYS A 43 -0.93 0.72 9.98
C CYS A 43 -1.72 1.73 10.83
N THR A 44 -3.03 1.84 10.58
CA THR A 44 -3.86 2.83 11.27
C THR A 44 -4.09 2.53 12.75
N HIS A 45 -3.91 1.27 13.17
CA HIS A 45 -4.19 0.91 14.57
C HIS A 45 -2.94 0.80 15.46
N GLY A 46 -1.76 0.98 14.88
CA GLY A 46 -0.54 0.85 15.68
C GLY A 46 0.72 0.98 14.84
N PRO A 47 1.87 0.63 15.39
CA PRO A 47 3.16 0.85 14.74
C PRO A 47 3.53 -0.16 13.65
N GLY A 48 2.57 -0.94 13.14
CA GLY A 48 2.85 -1.93 12.12
C GLY A 48 3.21 -1.32 10.77
N ASN A 49 4.00 -2.06 9.99
CA ASN A 49 4.43 -1.68 8.65
C ASN A 49 3.76 -2.59 7.63
N LEU A 50 2.84 -2.03 6.85
CA LEU A 50 2.09 -2.83 5.88
C LEU A 50 2.98 -3.37 4.76
N GLY A 51 4.01 -2.61 4.38
CA GLY A 51 4.96 -3.09 3.37
C GLY A 51 5.78 -4.28 3.81
N GLU A 52 5.75 -4.64 5.10
CA GLU A 52 6.44 -5.80 5.66
C GLU A 52 5.46 -6.87 6.12
N GLY A 53 4.18 -6.69 5.84
CA GLY A 53 3.14 -7.64 6.20
C GLY A 53 2.98 -8.76 5.18
N PHE A 54 1.89 -9.50 5.30
CA PHE A 54 1.61 -10.64 4.43
C PHE A 54 0.42 -10.34 3.51
N VAL A 55 0.64 -10.53 2.22
CA VAL A 55 -0.42 -10.44 1.22
C VAL A 55 -1.13 -11.79 1.14
N GLU A 56 -2.45 -11.77 1.23
CA GLU A 56 -3.27 -12.96 1.06
C GLU A 56 -4.49 -12.59 0.21
N GLY A 57 -4.51 -13.06 -1.03
CA GLY A 57 -5.51 -12.64 -2.00
C GLY A 57 -5.42 -11.14 -2.24
N ASP A 58 -6.50 -10.42 -1.98
CA ASP A 58 -6.57 -8.96 -2.13
C ASP A 58 -6.41 -8.24 -0.79
N GLU A 59 -5.96 -8.93 0.25
CA GLU A 59 -5.82 -8.36 1.59
C GLU A 59 -4.37 -8.31 2.02
N ILE A 60 -4.06 -7.33 2.86
CA ILE A 60 -2.77 -7.22 3.53
C ILE A 60 -2.96 -7.45 5.03
N GLU A 61 -2.20 -8.36 5.59
CA GLU A 61 -2.17 -8.59 7.03
C GLU A 61 -1.05 -7.76 7.63
N CYS A 62 -1.40 -6.90 8.58
CA CYS A 62 -0.43 -6.07 9.27
C CYS A 62 0.54 -6.95 10.06
N ASP A 63 1.82 -6.58 10.07
CA ASP A 63 2.84 -7.31 10.82
C ASP A 63 2.73 -7.07 12.34
N PHE A 64 1.79 -6.21 12.76
CA PHE A 64 1.56 -5.89 14.16
C PHE A 64 0.09 -6.14 14.49
N HIS A 65 -0.19 -7.08 15.37
CA HIS A 65 -1.54 -7.49 15.82
C HIS A 65 -2.39 -8.20 14.76
N GLN A 66 -1.84 -8.49 13.59
CA GLN A 66 -2.49 -9.32 12.57
C GLN A 66 -3.84 -8.81 12.07
N GLY A 67 -4.07 -7.49 12.15
CA GLY A 67 -5.24 -6.91 11.52
C GLY A 67 -5.10 -6.95 10.00
N ARG A 68 -6.23 -6.84 9.28
CA ARG A 68 -6.25 -6.93 7.82
C ARG A 68 -6.97 -5.77 7.18
N PHE A 69 -6.54 -5.44 5.96
CA PHE A 69 -7.16 -4.41 5.12
C PHE A 69 -7.30 -4.93 3.71
N ASP A 70 -8.34 -4.46 3.03
CA ASP A 70 -8.47 -4.66 1.58
C ASP A 70 -7.47 -3.74 0.89
N ILE A 71 -6.58 -4.31 0.07
CA ILE A 71 -5.53 -3.56 -0.61
C ILE A 71 -6.10 -2.58 -1.62
N ARG A 72 -7.20 -2.94 -2.29
CA ARG A 72 -7.78 -2.11 -3.35
C ARG A 72 -8.47 -0.87 -2.82
N THR A 73 -9.13 -0.97 -1.67
CA THR A 73 -9.95 0.10 -1.12
C THR A 73 -9.37 0.71 0.14
N GLY A 74 -8.49 0.00 0.83
CA GLY A 74 -7.97 0.40 2.14
C GLY A 74 -8.94 0.12 3.28
N ARG A 75 -10.07 -0.53 3.05
CA ARG A 75 -11.05 -0.83 4.12
C ARG A 75 -10.51 -1.87 5.07
N PRO A 76 -10.71 -1.68 6.39
CA PRO A 76 -10.34 -2.72 7.35
C PRO A 76 -11.27 -3.93 7.19
N THR A 77 -10.69 -5.13 7.19
CA THR A 77 -11.43 -6.37 7.01
C THR A 77 -11.32 -7.30 8.20
N ALA A 78 -10.40 -7.05 9.12
CA ALA A 78 -10.27 -7.86 10.33
C ALA A 78 -9.77 -7.02 11.49
N ALA A 79 -10.33 -7.28 12.67
CA ALA A 79 -9.89 -6.62 13.89
C ALA A 79 -8.41 -6.93 14.16
N PRO A 80 -7.69 -6.03 14.81
CA PRO A 80 -8.13 -4.80 15.47
C PRO A 80 -8.21 -3.57 14.55
N CYS A 81 -8.07 -3.74 13.24
CA CYS A 81 -8.12 -2.63 12.29
C CYS A 81 -9.57 -2.14 12.17
N THR A 82 -9.78 -0.85 12.39
CA THR A 82 -11.10 -0.22 12.32
C THR A 82 -11.13 1.03 11.45
N GLU A 83 -9.96 1.60 11.15
CA GLU A 83 -9.88 2.79 10.31
C GLU A 83 -9.26 2.46 8.96
N PRO A 84 -9.83 2.99 7.86
CA PRO A 84 -9.30 2.69 6.53
C PRO A 84 -7.92 3.30 6.31
N LEU A 85 -7.18 2.67 5.40
CA LEU A 85 -5.90 3.18 4.92
C LEU A 85 -6.13 4.26 3.87
N THR A 86 -5.17 5.19 3.77
CA THR A 86 -5.11 6.06 2.60
C THR A 86 -4.56 5.26 1.43
N VAL A 87 -5.24 5.35 0.29
CA VAL A 87 -4.81 4.69 -0.95
C VAL A 87 -4.58 5.73 -2.04
N TRP A 88 -3.69 5.42 -2.98
CA TRP A 88 -3.38 6.29 -4.11
C TRP A 88 -3.54 5.51 -5.41
N ASP A 89 -4.04 6.18 -6.43
CA ASP A 89 -4.07 5.60 -7.77
C ASP A 89 -2.66 5.49 -8.32
N VAL A 90 -2.39 4.39 -8.98
CA VAL A 90 -1.08 4.09 -9.53
C VAL A 90 -1.05 4.41 -11.03
N THR A 91 0.02 5.07 -11.45
CA THR A 91 0.35 5.24 -12.86
C THR A 91 1.67 4.53 -13.11
N LEU A 92 1.71 3.66 -14.11
CA LEU A 92 2.97 3.03 -14.51
C LEU A 92 3.58 3.89 -15.62
N ARG A 93 4.81 4.32 -15.39
CA ARG A 93 5.53 5.19 -16.33
C ARG A 93 6.98 4.72 -16.42
N ASP A 94 7.41 4.38 -17.62
CA ASP A 94 8.79 3.96 -17.88
C ASP A 94 9.26 2.82 -16.96
N GLY A 95 8.35 1.86 -16.68
CA GLY A 95 8.67 0.72 -15.82
C GLY A 95 8.70 1.06 -14.34
N GLN A 96 8.12 2.20 -13.94
CA GLN A 96 8.08 2.62 -12.54
C GLN A 96 6.66 2.74 -12.02
N VAL A 97 6.50 2.47 -10.73
CA VAL A 97 5.25 2.64 -10.01
C VAL A 97 5.22 4.08 -9.49
N CYS A 98 4.26 4.85 -9.97
CA CYS A 98 4.17 6.28 -9.66
C CYS A 98 2.82 6.62 -9.07
N ILE A 99 2.81 7.63 -8.19
CA ILE A 99 1.59 8.20 -7.62
C ILE A 99 1.68 9.71 -7.63
N ASP A 100 0.54 10.37 -7.43
CA ASP A 100 0.51 11.78 -7.07
C ASP A 100 0.22 11.83 -5.56
N PRO A 101 1.19 12.18 -4.71
CA PRO A 101 1.00 12.15 -3.26
C PRO A 101 -0.14 13.03 -2.75
N ALA A 102 -0.55 14.03 -3.52
CA ALA A 102 -1.61 14.94 -3.13
C ALA A 102 -3.02 14.36 -3.30
N THR A 103 -3.15 13.22 -4.00
CA THR A 103 -4.48 12.66 -4.36
C THR A 103 -4.86 11.42 -3.56
N GLY A 104 -4.22 11.20 -2.42
CA GLY A 104 -4.59 10.09 -1.54
C GLY A 104 -6.03 10.21 -1.05
N ARG A 105 -6.71 9.09 -0.93
CA ARG A 105 -8.10 9.05 -0.46
C ARG A 105 -8.32 7.89 0.51
N LYS A 106 -9.32 8.05 1.36
CA LYS A 106 -9.70 7.01 2.32
C LYS A 106 -11.11 6.52 2.00
N ALA A 107 -11.35 5.24 2.19
CA ALA A 107 -12.69 4.67 2.11
C ALA A 107 -13.55 5.24 3.24
N GLU A 108 -14.81 5.43 2.98
CA GLU A 108 -15.78 5.91 3.98
C GLU A 108 -16.31 4.76 4.83
#